data_a353a021ab6c58c081de5b5f8dda8abc
#
_entry.id   a353a021ab6c58c081de5b5f8dda8abc
#
_cell.length_a   1.000
_cell.length_b   1.000
_cell.length_c   1.000
_cell.angle_alpha   90.00
_cell.angle_beta   90.00
_cell.angle_gamma   90.00
#
_symmetry.space_group_name_H-M   'P 1'
#
loop_
_entity.id
_entity.type
_entity.pdbx_description
1 polymer ?
#
loop_
_entity_poly.entity_id
_entity_poly.type
_entity_poly.pdbx_seq_one_letter_code
_entity_poly.pdbx_strand_id
1 'polypeptide(L)'
;MGRQMQHMDNHGYPSGAAASQNADGVWHNLKPVPSLWAADVAVPEGQSACVVVQQGQMAWVGPEAQLSGAYQALPRHDARGALATPGLVDCHTHLVYGGQRANEFAMRLAGATY
;
A
#
# COMPACT_ATOMS: atom_id res chain seq x y z
N MET A 1 -20.64 -11.65 26.46
CA MET A 1 -19.80 -10.88 25.51
C MET A 1 -18.52 -11.68 25.28
N GLY A 2 -18.45 -12.44 24.19
CA GLY A 2 -17.31 -13.29 23.84
C GLY A 2 -16.26 -12.49 23.09
N ARG A 3 -15.04 -12.38 23.64
CA ARG A 3 -13.86 -11.96 22.86
C ARG A 3 -13.51 -13.09 21.90
N GLN A 4 -13.61 -12.85 20.59
CA GLN A 4 -12.99 -13.75 19.61
C GLN A 4 -11.48 -13.69 19.78
N MET A 5 -10.86 -14.81 20.12
CA MET A 5 -9.41 -14.96 20.06
C MET A 5 -8.97 -14.94 18.59
N GLN A 6 -8.17 -13.96 18.22
CA GLN A 6 -7.50 -13.96 16.93
C GLN A 6 -6.47 -15.10 16.92
N HIS A 7 -6.52 -15.92 15.88
CA HIS A 7 -5.55 -16.98 15.67
C HIS A 7 -4.22 -16.34 15.27
N MET A 8 -3.21 -16.48 16.11
CA MET A 8 -1.84 -15.99 15.83
C MET A 8 -1.03 -17.15 15.26
N ASP A 9 -0.12 -16.83 14.33
CA ASP A 9 0.87 -17.80 13.85
C ASP A 9 1.92 -18.09 14.94
N ASN A 10 2.78 -19.08 14.69
CA ASN A 10 3.83 -19.49 15.63
C ASN A 10 4.90 -18.40 15.91
N HIS A 11 4.80 -17.23 15.26
CA HIS A 11 5.71 -16.09 15.43
C HIS A 11 5.03 -14.87 16.04
N GLY A 12 3.76 -14.99 16.47
CA GLY A 12 3.03 -13.91 17.13
C GLY A 12 2.46 -12.86 16.19
N TYR A 13 2.48 -13.09 14.88
CA TYR A 13 1.83 -12.22 13.90
C TYR A 13 0.40 -12.68 13.60
N PRO A 14 -0.53 -11.76 13.33
CA PRO A 14 -1.85 -12.16 12.86
C PRO A 14 -1.70 -12.94 11.57
N SER A 15 -2.19 -14.18 11.54
CA SER A 15 -2.15 -15.03 10.35
C SER A 15 -2.83 -14.29 9.20
N GLY A 16 -2.15 -14.17 8.05
CA GLY A 16 -2.60 -13.39 6.89
C GLY A 16 -3.92 -13.84 6.22
N ALA A 17 -4.64 -14.77 6.82
CA ALA A 17 -5.96 -15.19 6.37
C ALA A 17 -7.10 -14.20 6.72
N ALA A 18 -6.84 -13.16 7.50
CA ALA A 18 -7.85 -12.16 7.85
C ALA A 18 -7.90 -10.95 6.89
N ALA A 19 -7.10 -10.91 5.84
CA ALA A 19 -6.96 -9.76 4.95
C ALA A 19 -7.92 -9.74 3.75
N SER A 20 -8.93 -10.60 3.69
CA SER A 20 -10.02 -10.43 2.73
C SER A 20 -11.26 -9.82 3.39
N GLN A 21 -11.10 -8.90 4.32
CA GLN A 21 -12.18 -7.98 4.59
C GLN A 21 -12.37 -7.16 3.33
N ASN A 22 -13.58 -7.24 2.79
CA ASN A 22 -13.97 -6.61 1.55
C ASN A 22 -13.44 -5.16 1.52
N ALA A 23 -12.36 -4.93 0.76
CA ALA A 23 -11.76 -3.62 0.60
C ALA A 23 -12.57 -2.74 -0.35
N ASP A 24 -13.70 -3.26 -0.86
CA ASP A 24 -14.59 -2.55 -1.74
C ASP A 24 -15.14 -1.30 -1.06
N GLY A 25 -15.13 -0.22 -1.78
CA GLY A 25 -15.58 1.06 -1.27
C GLY A 25 -14.83 2.24 -1.87
N VAL A 26 -15.15 3.41 -1.37
CA VAL A 26 -14.47 4.66 -1.70
C VAL A 26 -13.51 5.02 -0.56
N TRP A 27 -12.24 4.88 -0.81
CA TRP A 27 -11.17 5.34 0.08
C TRP A 27 -10.90 6.81 -0.23
N HIS A 28 -11.33 7.72 0.63
CA HIS A 28 -11.27 9.15 0.41
C HIS A 28 -10.35 9.87 1.40
N ASN A 29 -10.16 11.18 1.20
CA ASN A 29 -9.25 11.98 2.01
C ASN A 29 -7.81 11.45 1.98
N LEU A 30 -7.36 11.01 0.78
CA LEU A 30 -6.00 10.55 0.53
C LEU A 30 -5.11 11.71 0.10
N LYS A 31 -3.83 11.68 0.51
CA LYS A 31 -2.78 12.53 -0.07
C LYS A 31 -2.07 11.77 -1.18
N PRO A 32 -2.15 12.24 -2.44
CA PRO A 32 -1.42 11.60 -3.53
C PRO A 32 0.08 11.88 -3.42
N VAL A 33 0.90 10.97 -3.95
CA VAL A 33 2.32 11.19 -4.21
C VAL A 33 2.49 11.29 -5.72
N PRO A 34 2.49 12.50 -6.31
CA PRO A 34 2.38 12.69 -7.75
C PRO A 34 3.44 11.95 -8.56
N SER A 35 4.66 11.84 -8.04
CA SER A 35 5.77 11.14 -8.70
C SER A 35 5.59 9.61 -8.77
N LEU A 36 4.66 9.06 -8.01
CA LEU A 36 4.40 7.61 -7.94
C LEU A 36 3.08 7.21 -8.60
N TRP A 37 2.22 8.18 -8.91
CA TRP A 37 0.95 7.91 -9.58
C TRP A 37 1.12 7.94 -11.09
N ALA A 38 0.23 7.26 -11.81
CA ALA A 38 0.25 7.29 -13.26
C ALA A 38 0.09 8.73 -13.79
N ALA A 39 0.76 9.06 -14.88
CA ALA A 39 0.83 10.43 -15.40
C ALA A 39 -0.54 10.99 -15.84
N ASP A 40 -1.51 10.12 -16.09
CA ASP A 40 -2.89 10.46 -16.45
C ASP A 40 -3.79 10.70 -15.23
N VAL A 41 -3.30 10.41 -14.01
CA VAL A 41 -4.02 10.68 -12.76
C VAL A 41 -3.49 11.95 -12.13
N ALA A 42 -3.95 13.09 -12.63
CA ALA A 42 -3.57 14.40 -12.09
C ALA A 42 -4.49 14.80 -10.94
N VAL A 43 -3.95 14.90 -9.73
CA VAL A 43 -4.63 15.53 -8.59
C VAL A 43 -3.98 16.88 -8.35
N PRO A 44 -4.72 17.99 -8.45
CA PRO A 44 -4.18 19.32 -8.21
C PRO A 44 -3.57 19.46 -6.82
N GLU A 45 -2.53 20.29 -6.70
CA GLU A 45 -1.88 20.55 -5.42
C GLU A 45 -2.89 21.04 -4.37
N GLY A 46 -2.78 20.52 -3.16
CA GLY A 46 -3.68 20.86 -2.05
C GLY A 46 -5.04 20.18 -2.09
N GLN A 47 -5.36 19.40 -3.11
CA GLN A 47 -6.59 18.62 -3.17
C GLN A 47 -6.39 17.19 -2.67
N SER A 48 -7.46 16.64 -2.07
CA SER A 48 -7.50 15.24 -1.68
C SER A 48 -7.80 14.36 -2.88
N ALA A 49 -7.24 13.16 -2.87
CA ALA A 49 -7.55 12.11 -3.81
C ALA A 49 -8.49 11.09 -3.20
N CYS A 50 -9.12 10.30 -4.06
CA CYS A 50 -9.76 9.06 -3.64
C CYS A 50 -9.52 7.92 -4.62
N VAL A 51 -9.67 6.72 -4.10
CA VAL A 51 -9.56 5.44 -4.82
C VAL A 51 -10.86 4.69 -4.61
N VAL A 52 -11.42 4.16 -5.69
CA VAL A 52 -12.58 3.30 -5.65
C VAL A 52 -12.16 1.87 -5.92
N VAL A 53 -12.53 0.97 -5.02
CA VAL A 53 -12.32 -0.47 -5.16
C VAL A 53 -13.69 -1.14 -5.30
N GLN A 54 -13.83 -1.98 -6.32
CA GLN A 54 -15.01 -2.81 -6.54
C GLN A 54 -14.58 -4.22 -6.96
N GLN A 55 -15.15 -5.22 -6.34
CA GLN A 55 -14.82 -6.63 -6.60
C GLN A 55 -13.32 -6.93 -6.49
N GLY A 56 -12.66 -6.28 -5.51
CA GLY A 56 -11.22 -6.42 -5.30
C GLY A 56 -10.34 -5.76 -6.38
N GLN A 57 -10.93 -4.99 -7.28
CA GLN A 57 -10.23 -4.29 -8.36
C GLN A 57 -10.30 -2.78 -8.16
N MET A 58 -9.25 -2.06 -8.56
CA MET A 58 -9.28 -0.60 -8.63
C MET A 58 -10.18 -0.16 -9.79
N ALA A 59 -11.36 0.39 -9.47
CA ALA A 59 -12.34 0.82 -10.44
C ALA A 59 -12.12 2.28 -10.90
N TRP A 60 -11.59 3.13 -10.00
CA TRP A 60 -11.31 4.53 -10.32
C TRP A 60 -10.31 5.11 -9.32
N VAL A 61 -9.54 6.09 -9.77
CA VAL A 61 -8.61 6.87 -8.96
C VAL A 61 -8.53 8.29 -9.51
N GLY A 62 -8.52 9.29 -8.62
CA GLY A 62 -8.42 10.69 -9.04
C GLY A 62 -8.73 11.69 -7.94
N PRO A 63 -8.90 12.99 -8.30
CA PRO A 63 -9.29 14.02 -7.35
C PRO A 63 -10.64 13.70 -6.72
N GLU A 64 -10.76 13.80 -5.40
CA GLU A 64 -12.00 13.49 -4.69
C GLU A 64 -13.19 14.34 -5.21
N ALA A 65 -12.94 15.58 -5.60
CA ALA A 65 -13.94 16.48 -6.15
C ALA A 65 -14.54 16.00 -7.50
N GLN A 66 -13.88 15.09 -8.19
CA GLN A 66 -14.34 14.52 -9.47
C GLN A 66 -14.96 13.14 -9.33
N LEU A 67 -15.15 12.67 -8.10
CA LEU A 67 -15.78 11.37 -7.86
C LEU A 67 -17.19 11.30 -8.44
N SER A 68 -17.41 10.33 -9.32
CA SER A 68 -18.72 10.12 -9.93
C SER A 68 -19.80 9.75 -8.90
N GLY A 69 -21.01 10.29 -9.08
CA GLY A 69 -22.19 9.91 -8.31
C GLY A 69 -22.54 8.41 -8.38
N ALA A 70 -22.07 7.70 -9.40
CA ALA A 70 -22.25 6.25 -9.53
C ALA A 70 -21.66 5.45 -8.35
N TYR A 71 -20.71 6.01 -7.62
CA TYR A 71 -20.05 5.37 -6.47
C TYR A 71 -20.65 5.74 -5.12
N GLN A 72 -21.73 6.53 -5.08
CA GLN A 72 -22.33 7.02 -3.83
C GLN A 72 -22.86 5.92 -2.91
N ALA A 73 -23.30 4.80 -3.49
CA ALA A 73 -23.84 3.67 -2.74
C ALA A 73 -22.76 2.78 -2.10
N LEU A 74 -21.48 2.99 -2.45
CA LEU A 74 -20.39 2.20 -1.90
C LEU A 74 -20.02 2.63 -0.47
N PRO A 75 -19.55 1.72 0.36
CA PRO A 75 -18.99 2.07 1.67
C PRO A 75 -17.90 3.13 1.55
N ARG A 76 -17.82 4.03 2.52
CA ARG A 76 -16.81 5.09 2.53
C ARG A 76 -15.79 4.85 3.65
N HIS A 77 -14.52 4.94 3.29
CA HIS A 77 -13.38 4.74 4.18
C HIS A 77 -12.55 6.02 4.21
N ASP A 78 -12.57 6.73 5.33
CA ASP A 78 -11.77 7.95 5.51
C ASP A 78 -10.31 7.59 5.80
N ALA A 79 -9.42 7.91 4.88
CA ALA A 79 -7.98 7.71 5.01
C ALA A 79 -7.29 8.76 5.90
N ARG A 80 -8.00 9.76 6.38
CA ARG A 80 -7.52 10.79 7.31
C ARG A 80 -6.23 11.47 6.87
N GLY A 81 -6.09 11.72 5.59
CA GLY A 81 -4.91 12.35 5.02
C GLY A 81 -3.69 11.44 4.90
N ALA A 82 -3.87 10.13 4.95
CA ALA A 82 -2.78 9.19 4.70
C ALA A 82 -2.24 9.31 3.27
N LEU A 83 -0.96 9.06 3.10
CA LEU A 83 -0.35 9.00 1.77
C LEU A 83 -0.85 7.76 1.03
N ALA A 84 -1.19 7.95 -0.25
CA ALA A 84 -1.52 6.86 -1.16
C ALA A 84 -0.38 6.66 -2.16
N THR A 85 0.13 5.44 -2.22
CA THR A 85 1.18 5.03 -3.15
C THR A 85 0.77 3.75 -3.86
N PRO A 86 1.25 3.48 -5.07
CA PRO A 86 1.18 2.14 -5.63
C PRO A 86 1.82 1.12 -4.68
N GLY A 87 1.39 -0.13 -4.77
CA GLY A 87 2.03 -1.23 -4.05
C GLY A 87 3.52 -1.31 -4.37
N LEU A 88 4.33 -1.58 -3.37
CA LEU A 88 5.76 -1.76 -3.58
C LEU A 88 6.02 -3.02 -4.40
N VAL A 89 6.86 -2.89 -5.42
CA VAL A 89 7.38 -4.00 -6.22
C VAL A 89 8.85 -4.14 -5.92
N ASP A 90 9.24 -5.25 -5.29
CA ASP A 90 10.62 -5.58 -5.04
C ASP A 90 11.10 -6.50 -6.16
N CYS A 91 11.93 -5.95 -7.04
CA CYS A 91 12.46 -6.66 -8.21
C CYS A 91 13.69 -7.51 -7.87
N HIS A 92 14.29 -7.32 -6.70
CA HIS A 92 15.52 -8.00 -6.32
C HIS A 92 15.67 -8.02 -4.79
N THR A 93 15.34 -9.14 -4.17
CA THR A 93 15.47 -9.33 -2.72
C THR A 93 16.24 -10.61 -2.42
N HIS A 94 17.26 -10.46 -1.59
CA HIS A 94 17.98 -11.59 -1.00
C HIS A 94 17.29 -12.03 0.30
N LEU A 95 16.21 -12.81 0.18
CA LEU A 95 15.47 -13.33 1.33
C LEU A 95 16.29 -14.31 2.16
N VAL A 96 17.14 -15.08 1.48
CA VAL A 96 18.06 -16.03 2.11
C VAL A 96 19.43 -15.86 1.46
N TYR A 97 20.45 -15.73 2.27
CA TYR A 97 21.85 -15.72 1.82
C TYR A 97 22.68 -16.65 2.68
N GLY A 98 23.59 -17.38 2.03
CA GLY A 98 24.55 -18.26 2.70
C GLY A 98 25.72 -17.47 3.26
N GLY A 99 25.99 -17.61 4.55
CA GLY A 99 27.12 -16.97 5.19
C GLY A 99 26.93 -15.49 5.54
N GLN A 100 27.99 -14.88 6.04
CA GLN A 100 28.02 -13.49 6.49
C GLN A 100 28.88 -12.66 5.54
N ARG A 101 28.29 -11.67 4.89
CA ARG A 101 28.98 -10.81 3.91
C ARG A 101 29.53 -9.51 4.50
N ALA A 102 29.54 -9.38 5.82
CA ALA A 102 30.05 -8.17 6.48
C ALA A 102 31.54 -7.90 6.15
N ASN A 103 32.34 -8.95 6.02
CA ASN A 103 33.76 -8.81 5.65
C ASN A 103 33.93 -8.31 4.21
N GLU A 104 33.11 -8.78 3.28
CA GLU A 104 33.14 -8.29 1.90
C GLU A 104 32.78 -6.80 1.83
N PHE A 105 31.79 -6.39 2.61
CA PHE A 105 31.38 -4.99 2.70
C PHE A 105 32.53 -4.11 3.26
N ALA A 106 33.18 -4.58 4.33
CA ALA A 106 34.34 -3.88 4.92
C ALA A 106 35.50 -3.79 3.92
N MET A 107 35.78 -4.85 3.16
CA MET A 107 36.82 -4.85 2.12
C MET A 107 36.50 -3.87 1.00
N ARG A 108 35.25 -3.77 0.58
CA ARG A 108 34.81 -2.79 -0.44
C ARG A 108 34.96 -1.36 0.04
N LEU A 109 34.62 -1.07 1.29
CA LEU A 109 34.85 0.25 1.89
C LEU A 109 36.36 0.58 1.97
N ALA A 110 37.21 -0.42 2.08
CA ALA A 110 38.66 -0.30 2.04
C ALA A 110 39.25 -0.22 0.62
N GLY A 111 38.43 -0.22 -0.42
CA GLY A 111 38.82 -0.04 -1.82
C GLY A 111 39.04 -1.34 -2.60
N ALA A 112 38.62 -2.49 -2.09
CA ALA A 112 38.69 -3.73 -2.87
C ALA A 112 37.74 -3.67 -4.07
N THR A 113 38.21 -4.12 -5.22
CA THR A 113 37.40 -4.30 -6.44
C THR A 113 36.59 -5.59 -6.36
N TYR A 114 35.58 -5.70 -7.20
CA TYR A 114 34.69 -6.86 -7.29
C TYR A 114 35.45 -8.11 -7.75
#